data_061e4d38bb125b363cf3d2f28e4bfddb
#
_entry.id   061e4d38bb125b363cf3d2f28e4bfddb
#
_cell.length_a   1.000
_cell.length_b   1.000
_cell.length_c   1.000
_cell.angle_alpha   90.00
_cell.angle_beta   90.00
_cell.angle_gamma   90.00
#
_symmetry.space_group_name_H-M   'P 1'
#
loop_
_entity.id
_entity.type
_entity.pdbx_description
1 polymer ?
#
loop_
_entity_poly.entity_id
_entity_poly.type
_entity_poly.pdbx_seq_one_letter_code
_entity_poly.pdbx_strand_id
1 'polypeptide(L)'
;MTISKIVKRINEELAGELLTYGELETFLDQVIDDINHQLDSKFPAFSDFSAETYPDRYPDYNFFPEEYIRNVVIKGAAYKFYVMDEEGIPTAQMFQYNYQDQLFLMLRDYLEYVPEEFKKDGYSAVRLYDVAWKEPWVKYDGI
;
A
#
# COMPACT_ATOMS: atom_id res chain seq x y z
N MET A 1 -0.16 -13.43 0.16
CA MET A 1 -0.79 -13.63 -1.17
C MET A 1 0.31 -13.79 -2.20
N THR A 2 0.18 -14.75 -3.10
CA THR A 2 1.18 -14.95 -4.15
C THR A 2 1.20 -13.78 -5.13
N ILE A 3 2.36 -13.55 -5.74
CA ILE A 3 2.50 -12.51 -6.77
C ILE A 3 1.53 -12.77 -7.93
N SER A 4 1.41 -14.03 -8.35
CA SER A 4 0.47 -14.41 -9.42
C SER A 4 -0.97 -14.05 -9.08
N LYS A 5 -1.37 -14.27 -7.85
CA LYS A 5 -2.73 -13.94 -7.39
C LYS A 5 -2.95 -12.44 -7.32
N ILE A 6 -1.94 -11.69 -6.88
CA ILE A 6 -1.98 -10.23 -6.87
C ILE A 6 -2.19 -9.70 -8.29
N VAL A 7 -1.40 -10.17 -9.25
CA VAL A 7 -1.53 -9.77 -10.65
C VAL A 7 -2.92 -10.08 -11.19
N LYS A 8 -3.42 -11.29 -10.93
CA LYS A 8 -4.75 -11.69 -11.36
C LYS A 8 -5.84 -10.78 -10.80
N ARG A 9 -5.75 -10.47 -9.51
CA ARG A 9 -6.75 -9.62 -8.84
C ARG A 9 -6.71 -8.19 -9.35
N ILE A 10 -5.53 -7.65 -9.63
CA ILE A 10 -5.42 -6.32 -10.21
C ILE A 10 -6.08 -6.30 -11.59
N ASN A 11 -5.80 -7.29 -12.42
CA ASN A 11 -6.39 -7.37 -13.76
C ASN A 11 -7.91 -7.51 -13.70
N GLU A 12 -8.46 -8.14 -12.69
CA GLU A 12 -9.91 -8.17 -12.47
C GLU A 12 -10.49 -6.78 -12.20
N GLU A 13 -9.71 -5.89 -11.60
CA GLU A 13 -10.11 -4.50 -11.35
C GLU A 13 -9.96 -3.61 -12.58
N LEU A 14 -9.18 -4.01 -13.56
CA LEU A 14 -8.83 -3.19 -14.72
C LEU A 14 -9.73 -3.46 -15.93
N ALA A 15 -11.01 -3.53 -15.74
CA ALA A 15 -12.04 -3.47 -16.80
C ALA A 15 -11.60 -3.95 -18.21
N GLY A 16 -11.07 -5.16 -18.30
CA GLY A 16 -10.71 -5.75 -19.60
C GLY A 16 -9.25 -5.63 -19.99
N GLU A 17 -8.44 -4.89 -19.27
CA GLU A 17 -7.01 -4.87 -19.49
C GLU A 17 -6.37 -6.15 -18.95
N LEU A 18 -5.32 -6.61 -19.63
CA LEU A 18 -4.54 -7.77 -19.18
C LEU A 18 -3.07 -7.38 -19.16
N LEU A 19 -2.62 -6.94 -18.00
CA LEU A 19 -1.24 -6.49 -17.82
C LEU A 19 -0.41 -7.60 -17.18
N THR A 20 0.86 -7.65 -17.55
CA THR A 20 1.83 -8.57 -16.95
C THR A 20 2.33 -8.00 -15.62
N TYR A 21 2.99 -8.85 -14.83
CA TYR A 21 3.64 -8.39 -13.61
C TYR A 21 4.62 -7.24 -13.89
N GLY A 22 5.41 -7.37 -14.95
CA GLY A 22 6.37 -6.32 -15.30
C GLY A 22 5.72 -4.97 -15.54
N GLU A 23 4.55 -4.97 -16.18
CA GLU A 23 3.80 -3.75 -16.43
C GLU A 23 3.14 -3.19 -15.15
N LEU A 24 2.75 -4.07 -14.24
CA LEU A 24 2.10 -3.69 -12.99
C LEU A 24 3.08 -3.29 -11.89
N GLU A 25 4.34 -3.70 -12.00
CA GLU A 25 5.34 -3.51 -10.95
C GLU A 25 5.49 -2.04 -10.55
N THR A 26 5.51 -1.14 -11.52
CA THR A 26 5.63 0.30 -11.25
C THR A 26 4.48 0.81 -10.39
N PHE A 27 3.25 0.38 -10.69
CA PHE A 27 2.08 0.80 -9.93
C PHE A 27 2.08 0.20 -8.53
N LEU A 28 2.48 -1.06 -8.41
CA LEU A 28 2.62 -1.73 -7.13
C LEU A 28 3.67 -1.01 -6.26
N ASP A 29 4.80 -0.67 -6.85
CA ASP A 29 5.86 0.04 -6.13
C ASP A 29 5.41 1.43 -5.67
N GLN A 30 4.61 2.13 -6.48
CA GLN A 30 4.04 3.41 -6.07
C GLN A 30 3.14 3.26 -4.84
N VAL A 31 2.36 2.19 -4.78
CA VAL A 31 1.52 1.92 -3.61
C VAL A 31 2.37 1.65 -2.37
N ILE A 32 3.43 0.86 -2.52
CA ILE A 32 4.33 0.59 -1.39
C ILE A 32 5.02 1.87 -0.93
N ASP A 33 5.39 2.74 -1.86
CA ASP A 33 5.94 4.06 -1.51
C ASP A 33 4.94 4.89 -0.71
N ASP A 34 3.67 4.90 -1.09
CA ASP A 34 2.63 5.59 -0.34
C ASP A 34 2.49 5.02 1.08
N ILE A 35 2.49 3.70 1.20
CA ILE A 35 2.41 3.03 2.50
C ILE A 35 3.62 3.41 3.36
N ASN A 36 4.81 3.33 2.80
CA ASN A 36 6.03 3.66 3.52
C ASN A 36 6.07 5.11 3.96
N HIS A 37 5.55 5.99 3.12
CA HIS A 37 5.45 7.40 3.47
C HIS A 37 4.47 7.63 4.61
N GLN A 38 3.29 7.01 4.55
CA GLN A 38 2.26 7.17 5.57
C GLN A 38 2.65 6.56 6.91
N LEU A 39 3.28 5.37 6.87
CA LEU A 39 3.68 4.66 8.10
C LEU A 39 5.09 5.00 8.55
N ASP A 40 5.81 5.84 7.81
CA ASP A 40 7.22 6.12 8.05
C ASP A 40 8.02 4.82 8.20
N SER A 41 7.84 3.94 7.25
CA SER A 41 8.38 2.57 7.26
C SER A 41 9.20 2.30 5.99
N LYS A 42 9.77 1.11 5.92
CA LYS A 42 10.61 0.68 4.79
C LYS A 42 10.24 -0.72 4.32
N PHE A 43 8.96 -0.96 4.09
CA PHE A 43 8.54 -2.22 3.51
C PHE A 43 9.14 -2.39 2.11
N PRO A 44 9.48 -3.63 1.72
CA PRO A 44 10.12 -3.86 0.42
C PRO A 44 9.19 -3.50 -0.74
N ALA A 45 9.74 -2.82 -1.74
CA ALA A 45 9.06 -2.65 -3.01
C ALA A 45 8.97 -4.00 -3.73
N PHE A 46 8.00 -4.13 -4.64
CA PHE A 46 7.89 -5.35 -5.42
C PHE A 46 9.13 -5.58 -6.29
N SER A 47 9.74 -4.51 -6.78
CA SER A 47 10.99 -4.60 -7.55
C SER A 47 12.16 -5.10 -6.74
N ASP A 48 12.15 -4.89 -5.43
CA ASP A 48 13.21 -5.35 -4.52
C ASP A 48 12.89 -6.69 -3.87
N PHE A 49 11.68 -7.20 -4.05
CA PHE A 49 11.25 -8.47 -3.48
C PHE A 49 11.70 -9.61 -4.36
N SER A 50 12.49 -10.52 -3.80
CA SER A 50 13.01 -11.65 -4.55
C SER A 50 13.28 -12.85 -3.62
N ALA A 51 13.41 -14.02 -4.23
CA ALA A 51 13.78 -15.24 -3.49
C ALA A 51 15.14 -15.12 -2.80
N GLU A 52 16.03 -14.33 -3.37
CA GLU A 52 17.36 -14.11 -2.81
C GLU A 52 17.31 -13.25 -1.55
N THR A 53 16.50 -12.16 -1.61
CA THR A 53 16.40 -11.21 -0.51
C THR A 53 15.46 -11.70 0.60
N TYR A 54 14.36 -12.34 0.22
CA TYR A 54 13.34 -12.82 1.16
C TYR A 54 12.97 -14.27 0.86
N PRO A 55 13.90 -15.22 1.06
CA PRO A 55 13.67 -16.61 0.68
C PRO A 55 12.48 -17.26 1.38
N ASP A 56 12.20 -16.88 2.62
CA ASP A 56 11.12 -17.48 3.41
C ASP A 56 9.74 -16.98 2.99
N ARG A 57 9.67 -15.88 2.24
CA ARG A 57 8.41 -15.26 1.85
C ARG A 57 8.10 -15.37 0.36
N TYR A 58 9.13 -15.53 -0.44
CA TYR A 58 8.94 -15.69 -1.87
C TYR A 58 8.32 -17.06 -2.19
N PRO A 59 7.39 -17.18 -3.12
CA PRO A 59 6.84 -16.14 -4.02
C PRO A 59 5.67 -15.34 -3.43
N ASP A 60 5.41 -15.45 -2.14
CA ASP A 60 4.31 -14.76 -1.47
C ASP A 60 4.73 -13.39 -0.98
N TYR A 61 4.08 -12.35 -1.43
CA TYR A 61 4.23 -11.02 -0.84
C TYR A 61 3.32 -10.96 0.39
N ASN A 62 3.88 -11.21 1.57
CA ASN A 62 3.11 -11.34 2.81
C ASN A 62 3.64 -10.44 3.93
N PHE A 63 4.08 -9.23 3.58
CA PHE A 63 4.54 -8.25 4.57
C PHE A 63 3.40 -7.57 5.29
N PHE A 64 2.19 -7.67 4.76
CA PHE A 64 0.98 -7.14 5.38
C PHE A 64 -0.05 -8.25 5.54
N PRO A 65 -1.02 -8.09 6.47
CA PRO A 65 -2.20 -8.96 6.46
C PRO A 65 -2.88 -8.96 5.10
N GLU A 66 -3.45 -10.09 4.72
CA GLU A 66 -4.09 -10.25 3.40
C GLU A 66 -5.17 -9.23 3.14
N GLU A 67 -5.88 -8.80 4.17
CA GLU A 67 -6.89 -7.75 4.08
C GLU A 67 -6.31 -6.47 3.46
N TYR A 68 -5.13 -6.05 3.90
CA TYR A 68 -4.49 -4.84 3.37
C TYR A 68 -3.88 -5.06 2.00
N ILE A 69 -3.45 -6.28 1.69
CA ILE A 69 -3.05 -6.60 0.31
C ILE A 69 -4.22 -6.37 -0.64
N ARG A 70 -5.41 -6.88 -0.29
CA ARG A 70 -6.59 -6.73 -1.13
C ARG A 70 -7.08 -5.28 -1.19
N ASN A 71 -7.18 -4.62 -0.05
CA ASN A 71 -7.87 -3.32 0.04
C ASN A 71 -6.97 -2.14 -0.24
N VAL A 72 -5.67 -2.26 -0.02
CA VAL A 72 -4.72 -1.17 -0.24
C VAL A 72 -3.83 -1.45 -1.45
N VAL A 73 -3.15 -2.59 -1.47
CA VAL A 73 -2.16 -2.85 -2.52
C VAL A 73 -2.82 -3.08 -3.87
N ILE A 74 -3.78 -3.97 -3.95
CA ILE A 74 -4.45 -4.30 -5.21
C ILE A 74 -5.30 -3.13 -5.69
N LYS A 75 -6.13 -2.58 -4.83
CA LYS A 75 -6.98 -1.43 -5.19
C LYS A 75 -6.14 -0.20 -5.50
N GLY A 76 -5.05 -0.02 -4.78
CA GLY A 76 -4.13 1.09 -5.01
C GLY A 76 -3.42 0.99 -6.34
N ALA A 77 -2.98 -0.21 -6.74
CA ALA A 77 -2.36 -0.41 -8.04
C ALA A 77 -3.35 -0.10 -9.17
N ALA A 78 -4.59 -0.55 -9.04
CA ALA A 78 -5.64 -0.22 -10.01
C ALA A 78 -5.88 1.29 -10.09
N TYR A 79 -5.94 1.97 -8.95
CA TYR A 79 -6.06 3.42 -8.90
C TYR A 79 -4.91 4.10 -9.63
N LYS A 80 -3.67 3.69 -9.36
CA LYS A 80 -2.48 4.28 -10.01
C LYS A 80 -2.50 4.07 -11.52
N PHE A 81 -2.95 2.91 -11.97
CA PHE A 81 -3.13 2.65 -13.40
C PHE A 81 -4.10 3.66 -14.03
N TYR A 82 -5.28 3.83 -13.42
CA TYR A 82 -6.28 4.74 -13.97
C TYR A 82 -5.86 6.21 -13.95
N VAL A 83 -5.03 6.60 -12.99
CA VAL A 83 -4.46 7.94 -12.95
C VAL A 83 -3.57 8.20 -14.15
N MET A 84 -2.83 7.19 -14.60
CA MET A 84 -1.93 7.30 -15.75
C MET A 84 -2.67 7.26 -17.09
N ASP A 85 -3.89 6.76 -17.10
CA ASP A 85 -4.71 6.62 -18.32
C ASP A 85 -5.63 7.84 -18.44
N GLU A 86 -5.44 8.65 -19.49
CA GLU A 86 -6.25 9.85 -19.70
C GLU A 86 -7.74 9.54 -19.78
N GLU A 87 -8.11 8.40 -20.36
CA GLU A 87 -9.50 7.96 -20.44
C GLU A 87 -10.01 7.41 -19.12
N GLY A 88 -9.08 7.08 -18.22
CA GLY A 88 -9.39 6.50 -16.93
C GLY A 88 -9.61 7.50 -15.81
N ILE A 89 -9.49 8.81 -16.05
CA ILE A 89 -9.61 9.82 -14.99
C ILE A 89 -10.91 9.74 -14.20
N PRO A 90 -12.08 9.61 -14.84
CA PRO A 90 -13.33 9.47 -14.07
C PRO A 90 -13.35 8.21 -13.20
N THR A 91 -12.79 7.10 -13.70
CA THR A 91 -12.68 5.85 -12.95
C THR A 91 -11.69 6.01 -11.80
N ALA A 92 -10.57 6.72 -12.03
CA ALA A 92 -9.58 7.00 -11.00
C ALA A 92 -10.22 7.75 -9.83
N GLN A 93 -11.10 8.71 -10.11
CA GLN A 93 -11.79 9.45 -9.06
C GLN A 93 -12.67 8.54 -8.19
N MET A 94 -13.29 7.52 -8.79
CA MET A 94 -14.08 6.54 -8.04
C MET A 94 -13.19 5.72 -7.10
N PHE A 95 -11.99 5.37 -7.54
CA PHE A 95 -11.06 4.58 -6.73
C PHE A 95 -10.35 5.40 -5.68
N GLN A 96 -10.19 6.71 -5.90
CA GLN A 96 -9.39 7.58 -5.04
C GLN A 96 -9.86 7.56 -3.58
N TYR A 97 -11.14 7.78 -3.35
CA TYR A 97 -11.69 7.79 -2.00
C TYR A 97 -11.50 6.45 -1.31
N ASN A 98 -11.81 5.37 -2.02
CA ASN A 98 -11.68 4.04 -1.45
C ASN A 98 -10.22 3.75 -1.08
N TYR A 99 -9.29 4.07 -1.96
CA TYR A 99 -7.87 3.88 -1.70
C TYR A 99 -7.41 4.69 -0.48
N GLN A 100 -7.78 5.97 -0.44
CA GLN A 100 -7.38 6.84 0.66
C GLN A 100 -7.98 6.40 1.99
N ASP A 101 -9.24 5.99 1.99
CA ASP A 101 -9.90 5.46 3.18
C ASP A 101 -9.21 4.19 3.69
N GLN A 102 -8.92 3.26 2.79
CA GLN A 102 -8.29 2.01 3.16
C GLN A 102 -6.86 2.21 3.65
N LEU A 103 -6.14 3.14 3.02
CA LEU A 103 -4.79 3.51 3.46
C LEU A 103 -4.84 4.14 4.85
N PHE A 104 -5.82 4.99 5.12
CA PHE A 104 -6.02 5.58 6.44
C PHE A 104 -6.35 4.51 7.50
N LEU A 105 -7.22 3.56 7.16
CA LEU A 105 -7.53 2.44 8.05
C LEU A 105 -6.31 1.59 8.33
N MET A 106 -5.48 1.37 7.32
CA MET A 106 -4.22 0.68 7.51
C MET A 106 -3.29 1.44 8.45
N LEU A 107 -3.20 2.75 8.28
CA LEU A 107 -2.43 3.60 9.18
C LEU A 107 -2.93 3.46 10.61
N ARG A 108 -4.24 3.51 10.81
CA ARG A 108 -4.85 3.41 12.13
C ARG A 108 -4.62 2.05 12.78
N ASP A 109 -4.86 0.98 12.00
CA ASP A 109 -4.90 -0.37 12.57
C ASP A 109 -3.55 -1.07 12.56
N TYR A 110 -2.67 -0.67 11.63
CA TYR A 110 -1.41 -1.38 11.42
C TYR A 110 -0.18 -0.60 11.90
N LEU A 111 -0.31 0.69 12.15
CA LEU A 111 0.82 1.54 12.54
C LEU A 111 1.56 1.00 13.77
N GLU A 112 0.82 0.54 14.77
CA GLU A 112 1.40 0.00 16.01
C GLU A 112 2.08 -1.35 15.81
N TYR A 113 1.77 -2.01 14.71
CA TYR A 113 2.20 -3.38 14.44
C TYR A 113 3.25 -3.47 13.34
N VAL A 114 3.80 -2.35 12.90
CA VAL A 114 4.89 -2.37 11.92
C VAL A 114 6.06 -3.14 12.52
N PRO A 115 6.51 -4.24 11.89
CA PRO A 115 7.64 -4.99 12.40
C PRO A 115 8.91 -4.12 12.49
N GLU A 116 9.71 -4.37 13.51
CA GLU A 116 10.95 -3.61 13.73
C GLU A 116 11.84 -3.57 12.49
N GLU A 117 11.90 -4.68 11.75
CA GLU A 117 12.72 -4.78 10.55
C GLU A 117 12.29 -3.79 9.45
N PHE A 118 11.03 -3.30 9.49
CA PHE A 118 10.52 -2.38 8.49
C PHE A 118 10.33 -0.95 9.01
N LYS A 119 10.72 -0.66 10.22
CA LYS A 119 10.76 0.72 10.73
C LYS A 119 12.03 1.41 10.25
N LYS A 120 11.91 2.66 9.87
CA LYS A 120 13.08 3.46 9.45
C LYS A 120 14.02 3.70 10.61
N ASP A 121 13.47 4.07 11.76
CA ASP A 121 14.24 4.28 12.99
C ASP A 121 13.36 3.94 14.18
N GLY A 122 13.48 2.84 14.71
CA GLY A 122 12.81 2.23 15.85
C GLY A 122 11.45 2.78 16.32
N TYR A 123 11.19 4.07 16.21
CA TYR A 123 9.97 4.68 16.76
C TYR A 123 9.29 5.68 15.83
N SER A 124 9.70 5.77 14.59
CA SER A 124 9.07 6.69 13.63
C SER A 124 7.58 6.45 13.48
N ALA A 125 7.17 5.18 13.45
CA ALA A 125 5.77 4.83 13.30
C ALA A 125 4.93 5.33 14.48
N VAL A 126 5.48 5.25 15.70
CA VAL A 126 4.80 5.76 16.90
C VAL A 126 4.61 7.27 16.81
N ARG A 127 5.64 7.98 16.38
CA ARG A 127 5.58 9.43 16.22
C ARG A 127 4.54 9.82 15.17
N LEU A 128 4.50 9.11 14.06
CA LEU A 128 3.51 9.35 13.01
C LEU A 128 2.10 9.08 13.51
N TYR A 129 1.92 8.03 14.29
CA TYR A 129 0.65 7.71 14.93
C TYR A 129 0.19 8.87 15.81
N ASP A 130 1.07 9.39 16.64
CA ASP A 130 0.75 10.52 17.51
C ASP A 130 0.28 11.73 16.72
N VAL A 131 0.97 12.06 15.64
CA VAL A 131 0.59 13.17 14.77
C VAL A 131 -0.76 12.90 14.10
N ALA A 132 -0.93 11.70 13.52
CA ALA A 132 -2.13 11.36 12.76
C ALA A 132 -3.38 11.27 13.64
N TRP A 133 -3.23 10.79 14.88
CA TRP A 133 -4.36 10.54 15.75
C TRP A 133 -4.72 11.71 16.65
N LYS A 134 -3.75 12.46 17.08
CA LYS A 134 -3.98 13.63 17.94
C LYS A 134 -4.53 14.81 17.14
N GLU A 135 -4.17 14.91 15.89
CA GLU A 135 -4.83 15.79 14.97
C GLU A 135 -6.15 15.14 14.56
N PRO A 136 -7.20 15.79 14.34
CA PRO A 136 -7.43 17.23 14.42
C PRO A 136 -8.00 17.70 15.75
N TRP A 137 -8.27 16.82 16.73
CA TRP A 137 -8.96 17.26 17.93
C TRP A 137 -8.07 17.42 19.16
N VAL A 138 -7.05 16.61 19.30
CA VAL A 138 -6.20 16.69 20.51
C VAL A 138 -5.46 18.01 20.57
N LYS A 139 -5.04 18.53 19.45
CA LYS A 139 -4.36 19.82 19.42
C LYS A 139 -5.21 20.96 19.94
N TYR A 140 -6.53 20.80 19.93
CA TYR A 140 -7.44 21.82 20.44
C TYR A 140 -7.60 21.74 21.95
N ASP A 141 -7.05 20.74 22.58
CA ASP A 141 -7.08 20.58 24.02
C ASP A 141 -5.90 21.30 24.67
N GLY A 142 -5.41 22.34 24.04
CA GLY A 142 -4.37 23.16 24.61
C GLY A 142 -2.97 22.81 24.14
N ILE A 143 -2.90 22.14 23.09
CA ILE A 143 -1.59 21.80 22.50
C ILE A 143 -1.07 22.93 21.67
#